data_301d576708a783a27dfdda147b08df60
#
_entry.id   301d576708a783a27dfdda147b08df60
#
_cell.length_a   1.000
_cell.length_b   1.000
_cell.length_c   1.000
_cell.angle_alpha   90.00
_cell.angle_beta   90.00
_cell.angle_gamma   90.00
#
_symmetry.space_group_name_H-M   'P 1'
#
loop_
_entity.id
_entity.type
_entity.pdbx_description
1 polymer ?
#
loop_
_entity_poly.entity_id
_entity_poly.type
_entity_poly.pdbx_seq_one_letter_code
_entity_poly.pdbx_strand_id
1 'polypeptide(L)'
;MKILIINAEIGLGHSYYLDAFISACKKLSPAIEIDYCSLIADKNIFRRSFWKLTEFLYYLGSRGGLVTKVYTKVRRHARSFKVPTCKINFREYDQIVVAHPLLAKTFQNTWYLHGELALPRECIIPEVKKIIVPLETQRQRLIAVGLQSSQIVVSGLVLPVNLVANAQKAWQLRLERLKSTQSLKIGFFISGAYPRDHIQKIILGISSVVRLGHRVFLFAGINKRRSQKVLQMLNRQLKNQNSFLPTIAIIQDSNRFYYQRRINELLSALDLMVAPTHEHTTWALGLGIPIFSLFPLIGSYAEENYKFLLDARITQPLMTNSCAKNLGEIIYELQKNGTLVSMAKNGFGKYPIDGAIKSAEAVFKSKRT
;
A
#
# COMPACT_ATOMS: atom_id res chain seq x y z
N MET A 1 -7.74 22.13 -17.89
CA MET A 1 -8.16 21.81 -16.51
C MET A 1 -6.91 21.72 -15.66
N LYS A 2 -6.94 22.40 -14.51
CA LYS A 2 -5.84 22.46 -13.56
C LYS A 2 -6.23 21.75 -12.26
N ILE A 3 -5.47 20.75 -11.84
CA ILE A 3 -5.74 19.95 -10.62
C ILE A 3 -4.63 20.19 -9.60
N LEU A 4 -5.01 20.42 -8.35
CA LEU A 4 -4.09 20.43 -7.23
C LEU A 4 -4.13 19.10 -6.48
N ILE A 5 -2.97 18.47 -6.32
CA ILE A 5 -2.78 17.31 -5.45
C ILE A 5 -2.11 17.76 -4.16
N ILE A 6 -2.73 17.46 -3.01
CA ILE A 6 -2.14 17.76 -1.70
C ILE A 6 -1.83 16.45 -1.00
N ASN A 7 -0.56 16.24 -0.63
CA ASN A 7 -0.09 15.04 0.02
C ASN A 7 0.66 15.35 1.33
N ALA A 8 0.34 14.61 2.38
CA ALA A 8 1.06 14.69 3.66
C ALA A 8 2.36 13.88 3.67
N GLU A 9 2.53 12.94 2.72
CA GLU A 9 3.67 12.01 2.60
C GLU A 9 3.98 11.19 3.87
N ILE A 10 2.97 10.99 4.72
CA ILE A 10 3.06 10.11 5.90
C ILE A 10 2.77 8.68 5.48
N GLY A 11 3.78 7.82 5.51
CA GLY A 11 3.72 6.48 4.94
C GLY A 11 3.77 6.50 3.41
N LEU A 12 3.71 5.32 2.78
CA LEU A 12 3.79 5.16 1.33
C LEU A 12 2.44 4.93 0.66
N GLY A 13 1.45 4.36 1.36
CA GLY A 13 0.17 3.95 0.77
C GLY A 13 -0.63 5.10 0.16
N HIS A 14 -0.84 6.20 0.90
CA HIS A 14 -1.58 7.35 0.38
C HIS A 14 -0.90 7.98 -0.84
N SER A 15 0.43 8.07 -0.80
CA SER A 15 1.22 8.55 -1.93
C SER A 15 1.10 7.64 -3.14
N TYR A 16 1.07 6.33 -2.94
CA TYR A 16 0.88 5.33 -4.00
C TYR A 16 -0.41 5.54 -4.77
N TYR A 17 -1.53 5.75 -4.07
CA TYR A 17 -2.82 5.97 -4.71
C TYR A 17 -2.88 7.29 -5.49
N LEU A 18 -2.26 8.35 -4.95
CA LEU A 18 -2.15 9.63 -5.67
C LEU A 18 -1.28 9.51 -6.92
N ASP A 19 -0.16 8.79 -6.88
CA ASP A 19 0.70 8.58 -8.03
C ASP A 19 -0.01 7.78 -9.13
N ALA A 20 -0.80 6.76 -8.75
CA ALA A 20 -1.64 6.01 -9.69
C ALA A 20 -2.70 6.91 -10.33
N PHE A 21 -3.36 7.76 -9.55
CA PHE A 21 -4.34 8.74 -10.01
C PHE A 21 -3.70 9.76 -10.98
N ILE A 22 -2.54 10.34 -10.63
CA ILE A 22 -1.80 11.29 -11.49
C ILE A 22 -1.45 10.63 -12.83
N SER A 23 -0.96 9.39 -12.80
CA SER A 23 -0.65 8.62 -14.00
C SER A 23 -1.88 8.40 -14.88
N ALA A 24 -3.03 8.11 -14.28
CA ALA A 24 -4.30 7.96 -14.98
C ALA A 24 -4.78 9.28 -15.60
N CYS A 25 -4.68 10.39 -14.86
CA CYS A 25 -5.01 11.73 -15.37
C CYS A 25 -4.18 12.07 -16.62
N LYS A 26 -2.86 11.86 -16.58
CA LYS A 26 -1.96 12.13 -17.71
C LYS A 26 -2.23 11.22 -18.90
N LYS A 27 -2.65 9.97 -18.66
CA LYS A 27 -3.04 9.05 -19.74
C LYS A 27 -4.33 9.49 -20.43
N LEU A 28 -5.33 9.94 -19.66
CA LEU A 28 -6.62 10.38 -20.20
C LEU A 28 -6.55 11.75 -20.88
N SER A 29 -5.71 12.64 -20.36
CA SER A 29 -5.52 14.00 -20.90
C SER A 29 -4.05 14.42 -20.74
N PRO A 30 -3.20 14.21 -21.76
CA PRO A 30 -1.77 14.57 -21.69
C PRO A 30 -1.52 16.07 -21.41
N ALA A 31 -2.44 16.95 -21.83
CA ALA A 31 -2.36 18.40 -21.63
C ALA A 31 -2.88 18.87 -20.26
N ILE A 32 -3.22 17.96 -19.33
CA ILE A 32 -3.70 18.34 -18.02
C ILE A 32 -2.58 18.96 -17.17
N GLU A 33 -2.88 20.09 -16.54
CA GLU A 33 -1.98 20.71 -15.57
C GLU A 33 -2.23 20.12 -14.18
N ILE A 34 -1.18 19.59 -13.55
CA ILE A 34 -1.23 19.00 -12.20
C ILE A 34 -0.14 19.63 -11.35
N ASP A 35 -0.56 20.39 -10.35
CA ASP A 35 0.33 20.91 -9.31
C ASP A 35 0.34 19.95 -8.12
N TYR A 36 1.53 19.72 -7.56
CA TYR A 36 1.73 18.81 -6.43
C TYR A 36 2.27 19.59 -5.21
N CYS A 37 1.51 19.58 -4.13
CA CYS A 37 1.87 20.20 -2.86
C CYS A 37 2.20 19.13 -1.81
N SER A 38 3.48 19.05 -1.41
CA SER A 38 3.94 18.22 -0.30
C SER A 38 3.99 19.04 1.00
N LEU A 39 3.27 18.61 2.03
CA LEU A 39 3.23 19.32 3.31
C LEU A 39 4.46 19.08 4.19
N ILE A 40 5.15 17.96 4.02
CA ILE A 40 6.44 17.71 4.70
C ILE A 40 7.53 18.65 4.17
N ALA A 41 7.43 19.07 2.91
CA ALA A 41 8.34 20.01 2.27
C ALA A 41 7.92 21.48 2.40
N ASP A 42 6.90 21.80 3.22
CA ASP A 42 6.43 23.18 3.43
C ASP A 42 7.56 24.11 3.88
N LYS A 43 7.63 25.31 3.27
CA LYS A 43 8.61 26.33 3.62
C LYS A 43 8.43 26.88 5.03
N ASN A 44 7.20 26.86 5.56
CA ASN A 44 6.91 27.32 6.91
C ASN A 44 7.38 26.30 7.95
N ILE A 45 8.29 26.71 8.83
CA ILE A 45 8.93 25.84 9.81
C ILE A 45 7.95 25.21 10.81
N PHE A 46 6.91 25.94 11.25
CA PHE A 46 5.92 25.42 12.21
C PHE A 46 5.08 24.33 11.58
N ARG A 47 4.58 24.54 10.35
CA ARG A 47 3.79 23.54 9.63
C ARG A 47 4.62 22.31 9.31
N ARG A 48 5.83 22.50 8.80
CA ARG A 48 6.78 21.41 8.54
C ARG A 48 7.09 20.61 9.82
N SER A 49 7.30 21.30 10.95
CA SER A 49 7.56 20.63 12.24
C SER A 49 6.36 19.83 12.73
N PHE A 50 5.13 20.34 12.56
CA PHE A 50 3.91 19.60 12.85
C PHE A 50 3.84 18.28 12.07
N TRP A 51 4.08 18.33 10.75
CA TRP A 51 4.02 17.14 9.91
C TRP A 51 5.14 16.15 10.21
N LYS A 52 6.35 16.63 10.52
CA LYS A 52 7.45 15.78 10.99
C LYS A 52 7.16 15.13 12.34
N LEU A 53 6.53 15.84 13.26
CA LEU A 53 6.08 15.28 14.54
C LEU A 53 5.00 14.21 14.32
N THR A 54 4.05 14.46 13.42
CA THR A 54 3.00 13.48 13.06
C THR A 54 3.62 12.21 12.45
N GLU A 55 4.60 12.35 11.56
CA GLU A 55 5.37 11.23 11.01
C GLU A 55 6.13 10.47 12.11
N PHE A 56 6.76 11.19 13.02
CA PHE A 56 7.46 10.59 14.16
C PHE A 56 6.53 9.82 15.09
N LEU A 57 5.37 10.37 15.42
CA LEU A 57 4.35 9.70 16.23
C LEU A 57 3.79 8.46 15.52
N TYR A 58 3.55 8.54 14.22
CA TYR A 58 3.18 7.38 13.39
C TYR A 58 4.25 6.28 13.46
N TYR A 59 5.52 6.66 13.29
CA TYR A 59 6.64 5.72 13.39
C TYR A 59 6.74 5.09 14.78
N LEU A 60 6.68 5.89 15.84
CA LEU A 60 6.76 5.41 17.21
C LEU A 60 5.59 4.46 17.56
N GLY A 61 4.38 4.85 17.18
CA GLY A 61 3.17 4.06 17.39
C GLY A 61 3.12 2.75 16.58
N SER A 62 3.90 2.65 15.51
CA SER A 62 3.90 1.47 14.64
C SER A 62 5.13 0.56 14.83
N ARG A 63 6.00 0.85 15.80
CA ARG A 63 7.30 0.17 15.97
C ARG A 63 7.20 -1.23 16.60
N GLY A 64 6.08 -1.56 17.24
CA GLY A 64 5.84 -2.83 17.95
C GLY A 64 5.68 -2.65 19.45
N GLY A 65 5.28 -3.75 20.15
CA GLY A 65 5.10 -3.79 21.59
C GLY A 65 3.83 -3.11 22.11
N LEU A 66 3.79 -2.76 23.39
CA LEU A 66 2.61 -2.17 24.07
C LEU A 66 2.21 -0.82 23.46
N VAL A 67 3.17 0.03 23.10
CA VAL A 67 2.91 1.33 22.49
C VAL A 67 2.10 1.17 21.19
N THR A 68 2.46 0.18 20.36
CA THR A 68 1.73 -0.11 19.11
C THR A 68 0.31 -0.60 19.38
N LYS A 69 0.09 -1.42 20.43
CA LYS A 69 -1.26 -1.89 20.78
C LYS A 69 -2.15 -0.71 21.18
N VAL A 70 -1.67 0.17 22.04
CA VAL A 70 -2.39 1.38 22.46
C VAL A 70 -2.65 2.31 21.27
N TYR A 71 -1.61 2.61 20.50
CA TYR A 71 -1.71 3.46 19.32
C TYR A 71 -2.72 2.93 18.30
N THR A 72 -2.68 1.64 17.98
CA THR A 72 -3.63 1.00 17.04
C THR A 72 -5.06 1.08 17.58
N LYS A 73 -5.27 0.83 18.88
CA LYS A 73 -6.59 0.93 19.52
C LYS A 73 -7.13 2.36 19.47
N VAL A 74 -6.30 3.35 19.81
CA VAL A 74 -6.68 4.77 19.77
C VAL A 74 -7.03 5.19 18.34
N ARG A 75 -6.17 4.89 17.36
CA ARG A 75 -6.40 5.27 15.95
C ARG A 75 -7.64 4.62 15.35
N ARG A 76 -7.96 3.40 15.71
CA ARG A 76 -9.15 2.70 15.21
C ARG A 76 -10.46 3.41 15.55
N HIS A 77 -10.50 4.11 16.71
CA HIS A 77 -11.67 4.85 17.19
C HIS A 77 -11.55 6.37 16.98
N ALA A 78 -10.38 6.86 16.61
CA ALA A 78 -10.15 8.27 16.36
C ALA A 78 -10.98 8.78 15.16
N ARG A 79 -11.39 10.05 15.26
CA ARG A 79 -11.93 10.79 14.11
C ARG A 79 -10.85 11.71 13.56
N SER A 80 -10.93 12.02 12.28
CA SER A 80 -10.06 13.04 11.68
C SER A 80 -10.35 14.43 12.27
N PHE A 81 -9.32 15.24 12.42
CA PHE A 81 -9.37 16.61 12.92
C PHE A 81 -8.67 17.56 11.93
N LYS A 82 -8.96 18.85 12.05
CA LYS A 82 -8.31 19.87 11.22
C LYS A 82 -6.85 20.03 11.64
N VAL A 83 -5.97 20.18 10.68
CA VAL A 83 -4.52 20.29 10.88
C VAL A 83 -3.97 21.57 10.25
N PRO A 84 -2.82 22.08 10.71
CA PRO A 84 -2.15 23.20 10.08
C PRO A 84 -1.74 22.90 8.64
N THR A 85 -2.15 23.77 7.71
CA THR A 85 -1.88 23.59 6.29
C THR A 85 -1.27 24.84 5.65
N CYS A 86 -0.71 24.68 4.45
CA CYS A 86 -0.24 25.80 3.63
C CYS A 86 -1.42 26.69 3.19
N LYS A 87 -1.15 27.98 3.01
CA LYS A 87 -2.10 28.89 2.35
C LYS A 87 -2.05 28.57 0.85
N ILE A 88 -3.17 28.12 0.32
CA ILE A 88 -3.34 27.79 -1.09
C ILE A 88 -4.43 28.69 -1.65
N ASN A 89 -4.18 29.30 -2.78
CA ASN A 89 -5.23 29.98 -3.53
C ASN A 89 -6.05 28.95 -4.31
N PHE A 90 -7.09 28.41 -3.69
CA PHE A 90 -7.94 27.37 -4.29
C PHE A 90 -8.68 27.83 -5.55
N ARG A 91 -8.78 29.16 -5.80
CA ARG A 91 -9.46 29.70 -6.98
C ARG A 91 -8.70 29.42 -8.29
N GLU A 92 -7.41 29.10 -8.20
CA GLU A 92 -6.56 28.81 -9.36
C GLU A 92 -6.74 27.37 -9.89
N TYR A 93 -7.46 26.51 -9.17
CA TYR A 93 -7.60 25.10 -9.50
C TYR A 93 -9.04 24.73 -9.77
N ASP A 94 -9.26 23.92 -10.81
CA ASP A 94 -10.58 23.39 -11.13
C ASP A 94 -11.00 22.31 -10.14
N GLN A 95 -10.04 21.47 -9.70
CA GLN A 95 -10.25 20.39 -8.75
C GLN A 95 -9.08 20.27 -7.77
N ILE A 96 -9.37 19.79 -6.57
CA ILE A 96 -8.39 19.52 -5.52
C ILE A 96 -8.58 18.09 -5.05
N VAL A 97 -7.49 17.32 -5.05
CA VAL A 97 -7.51 15.90 -4.68
C VAL A 97 -6.55 15.64 -3.52
N VAL A 98 -7.03 14.95 -2.51
CA VAL A 98 -6.26 14.51 -1.34
C VAL A 98 -6.48 13.03 -1.10
N ALA A 99 -5.48 12.32 -0.51
CA ALA A 99 -5.65 10.91 -0.16
C ALA A 99 -5.50 10.65 1.35
N HIS A 100 -5.11 11.63 2.14
CA HIS A 100 -4.96 11.47 3.59
C HIS A 100 -6.18 12.00 4.34
N PRO A 101 -6.79 11.25 5.30
CA PRO A 101 -8.02 11.65 5.97
C PRO A 101 -7.92 12.99 6.74
N LEU A 102 -6.77 13.29 7.34
CA LEU A 102 -6.56 14.60 8.00
C LEU A 102 -6.61 15.77 7.00
N LEU A 103 -6.12 15.57 5.78
CA LEU A 103 -6.19 16.59 4.73
C LEU A 103 -7.62 16.75 4.22
N ALA A 104 -8.33 15.64 4.00
CA ALA A 104 -9.72 15.65 3.59
C ALA A 104 -10.62 16.37 4.62
N LYS A 105 -10.36 16.19 5.93
CA LYS A 105 -11.07 16.90 7.00
C LYS A 105 -10.73 18.38 7.06
N THR A 106 -9.51 18.74 6.68
CA THR A 106 -9.02 20.13 6.78
C THR A 106 -9.43 20.97 5.58
N PHE A 107 -9.30 20.41 4.39
CA PHE A 107 -9.65 21.07 3.14
C PHE A 107 -11.06 20.68 2.71
N GLN A 108 -12.03 21.50 3.06
CA GLN A 108 -13.40 21.33 2.61
C GLN A 108 -13.50 21.49 1.08
N ASN A 109 -14.55 20.92 0.49
CA ASN A 109 -14.80 20.99 -0.95
C ASN A 109 -13.70 20.35 -1.83
N THR A 110 -13.05 19.29 -1.32
CA THR A 110 -12.04 18.51 -2.03
C THR A 110 -12.56 17.12 -2.43
N TRP A 111 -11.88 16.50 -3.37
CA TRP A 111 -12.00 15.07 -3.66
C TRP A 111 -11.12 14.28 -2.71
N TYR A 112 -11.72 13.38 -1.96
CA TYR A 112 -10.96 12.46 -1.11
C TYR A 112 -10.82 11.12 -1.82
N LEU A 113 -9.60 10.81 -2.27
CA LEU A 113 -9.24 9.52 -2.85
C LEU A 113 -8.89 8.53 -1.73
N HIS A 114 -9.85 7.70 -1.35
CA HIS A 114 -9.65 6.62 -0.39
C HIS A 114 -9.32 5.32 -1.14
N GLY A 115 -8.05 4.98 -1.24
CA GLY A 115 -7.58 3.82 -2.03
C GLY A 115 -7.56 2.50 -1.28
N GLU A 116 -7.74 2.49 0.06
CA GLU A 116 -7.71 1.30 0.91
C GLU A 116 -9.05 0.55 0.91
N LEU A 117 -9.00 -0.78 1.09
CA LEU A 117 -10.20 -1.60 1.25
C LEU A 117 -10.83 -1.44 2.63
N ALA A 118 -10.00 -1.29 3.66
CA ALA A 118 -10.48 -0.95 5.00
C ALA A 118 -11.00 0.50 5.05
N LEU A 119 -12.12 0.70 5.75
CA LEU A 119 -12.72 2.03 5.95
C LEU A 119 -12.82 2.33 7.46
N PRO A 120 -11.71 2.68 8.13
CA PRO A 120 -11.73 3.04 9.54
C PRO A 120 -12.47 4.38 9.76
N ARG A 121 -12.91 4.60 10.99
CA ARG A 121 -13.73 5.76 11.38
C ARG A 121 -13.10 7.11 11.00
N GLU A 122 -11.76 7.20 11.04
CA GLU A 122 -11.01 8.40 10.65
C GLU A 122 -11.17 8.77 9.17
N CYS A 123 -11.59 7.83 8.31
CA CYS A 123 -11.78 8.04 6.87
C CYS A 123 -13.21 8.46 6.50
N ILE A 124 -14.13 8.50 7.48
CA ILE A 124 -15.51 8.95 7.28
C ILE A 124 -15.56 10.48 7.44
N ILE A 125 -15.61 11.20 6.32
CA ILE A 125 -15.48 12.67 6.29
C ILE A 125 -16.61 13.25 5.46
N PRO A 126 -17.74 13.63 6.09
CA PRO A 126 -18.92 14.15 5.40
C PRO A 126 -18.70 15.48 4.66
N GLU A 127 -17.69 16.25 5.09
CA GLU A 127 -17.43 17.60 4.61
C GLU A 127 -16.70 17.67 3.25
N VAL A 128 -16.29 16.54 2.69
CA VAL A 128 -15.65 16.53 1.37
C VAL A 128 -16.67 16.75 0.24
N LYS A 129 -16.22 17.32 -0.86
CA LYS A 129 -17.06 17.46 -2.06
C LYS A 129 -17.48 16.09 -2.58
N LYS A 130 -16.52 15.18 -2.71
CA LYS A 130 -16.71 13.80 -3.13
C LYS A 130 -15.69 12.90 -2.43
N ILE A 131 -16.10 11.67 -2.15
CA ILE A 131 -15.20 10.59 -1.73
C ILE A 131 -15.16 9.49 -2.80
N ILE A 132 -13.97 9.06 -3.16
CA ILE A 132 -13.75 7.93 -4.06
C ILE A 132 -13.35 6.73 -3.21
N VAL A 133 -14.05 5.61 -3.36
CA VAL A 133 -13.81 4.36 -2.63
C VAL A 133 -13.70 3.17 -3.60
N PRO A 134 -12.92 2.14 -3.27
CA PRO A 134 -12.77 0.97 -4.12
C PRO A 134 -14.04 0.12 -4.30
N LEU A 135 -14.86 -0.03 -3.26
CA LEU A 135 -15.90 -1.05 -3.20
C LEU A 135 -17.30 -0.49 -2.91
N GLU A 136 -18.32 -1.15 -3.47
CA GLU A 136 -19.72 -0.85 -3.22
C GLU A 136 -20.10 -1.04 -1.73
N THR A 137 -19.50 -2.01 -1.05
CA THR A 137 -19.68 -2.21 0.40
C THR A 137 -19.24 -1.00 1.23
N GLN A 138 -18.18 -0.32 0.82
CA GLN A 138 -17.74 0.92 1.46
C GLN A 138 -18.72 2.07 1.19
N ARG A 139 -19.26 2.16 -0.05
CA ARG A 139 -20.29 3.13 -0.38
C ARG A 139 -21.52 2.94 0.51
N GLN A 140 -22.02 1.71 0.67
CA GLN A 140 -23.14 1.40 1.55
C GLN A 140 -22.87 1.79 3.00
N ARG A 141 -21.65 1.52 3.52
CA ARG A 141 -21.25 1.94 4.87
C ARG A 141 -21.23 3.46 5.01
N LEU A 142 -20.76 4.18 4.01
CA LEU A 142 -20.74 5.66 4.03
C LEU A 142 -22.14 6.24 4.00
N ILE A 143 -23.05 5.67 3.22
CA ILE A 143 -24.48 6.06 3.20
C ILE A 143 -25.13 5.81 4.58
N ALA A 144 -24.86 4.64 5.17
CA ALA A 144 -25.39 4.28 6.49
C ALA A 144 -24.95 5.22 7.62
N VAL A 145 -23.84 5.93 7.46
CA VAL A 145 -23.35 6.94 8.41
C VAL A 145 -23.67 8.39 7.98
N GLY A 146 -24.56 8.58 6.98
CA GLY A 146 -25.15 9.86 6.63
C GLY A 146 -24.52 10.61 5.45
N LEU A 147 -23.59 10.03 4.69
CA LEU A 147 -23.13 10.65 3.45
C LEU A 147 -24.18 10.46 2.34
N GLN A 148 -24.36 11.50 1.53
CA GLN A 148 -25.24 11.40 0.38
C GLN A 148 -24.64 10.50 -0.70
N SER A 149 -25.48 9.66 -1.34
CA SER A 149 -25.04 8.77 -2.42
C SER A 149 -24.36 9.54 -3.56
N SER A 150 -24.79 10.77 -3.84
CA SER A 150 -24.20 11.66 -4.84
C SER A 150 -22.76 12.10 -4.50
N GLN A 151 -22.34 12.03 -3.24
CA GLN A 151 -20.98 12.37 -2.80
C GLN A 151 -20.01 11.21 -2.97
N ILE A 152 -20.48 9.99 -3.26
CA ILE A 152 -19.65 8.79 -3.23
C ILE A 152 -19.46 8.24 -4.65
N VAL A 153 -18.20 7.98 -5.02
CA VAL A 153 -17.82 7.36 -6.28
C VAL A 153 -17.16 6.02 -5.99
N VAL A 154 -17.67 4.95 -6.58
CA VAL A 154 -17.04 3.61 -6.51
C VAL A 154 -16.14 3.44 -7.73
N SER A 155 -14.84 3.29 -7.50
CA SER A 155 -13.85 3.23 -8.58
C SER A 155 -13.35 1.83 -8.93
N GLY A 156 -13.35 0.91 -7.98
CA GLY A 156 -12.54 -0.31 -8.02
C GLY A 156 -11.17 -0.08 -7.38
N LEU A 157 -10.31 -1.09 -7.42
CA LEU A 157 -8.98 -1.04 -6.82
C LEU A 157 -8.09 -0.03 -7.56
N VAL A 158 -7.46 0.87 -6.81
CA VAL A 158 -6.61 1.94 -7.36
C VAL A 158 -5.21 1.39 -7.61
N LEU A 159 -4.96 0.97 -8.84
CA LEU A 159 -3.66 0.46 -9.31
C LEU A 159 -3.08 1.36 -10.41
N PRO A 160 -1.73 1.45 -10.54
CA PRO A 160 -1.09 2.14 -11.64
C PRO A 160 -1.49 1.58 -13.01
N VAL A 161 -1.66 2.47 -13.96
CA VAL A 161 -2.18 2.15 -15.29
C VAL A 161 -1.34 1.10 -16.03
N ASN A 162 -0.02 1.15 -15.89
CA ASN A 162 0.90 0.18 -16.49
C ASN A 162 0.77 -1.23 -15.88
N LEU A 163 0.46 -1.32 -14.59
CA LEU A 163 0.19 -2.61 -13.94
C LEU A 163 -1.13 -3.21 -14.44
N VAL A 164 -2.18 -2.38 -14.56
CA VAL A 164 -3.49 -2.81 -15.08
C VAL A 164 -3.38 -3.32 -16.51
N ALA A 165 -2.65 -2.62 -17.38
CA ALA A 165 -2.47 -3.01 -18.78
C ALA A 165 -1.82 -4.39 -18.97
N ASN A 166 -0.97 -4.80 -18.02
CA ASN A 166 -0.24 -6.07 -18.08
C ASN A 166 -0.76 -7.13 -17.09
N ALA A 167 -1.80 -6.83 -16.32
CA ALA A 167 -2.23 -7.65 -15.18
C ALA A 167 -2.60 -9.09 -15.59
N GLN A 168 -3.39 -9.25 -16.66
CA GLN A 168 -3.80 -10.57 -17.16
C GLN A 168 -2.61 -11.44 -17.58
N LYS A 169 -1.68 -10.88 -18.37
CA LYS A 169 -0.48 -11.59 -18.83
C LYS A 169 0.43 -11.96 -17.65
N ALA A 170 0.65 -11.02 -16.72
CA ALA A 170 1.46 -11.26 -15.53
C ALA A 170 0.85 -12.35 -14.63
N TRP A 171 -0.48 -12.37 -14.48
CA TRP A 171 -1.19 -13.40 -13.71
C TRP A 171 -1.07 -14.78 -14.38
N GLN A 172 -1.25 -14.90 -15.70
CA GLN A 172 -1.10 -16.16 -16.42
C GLN A 172 0.31 -16.74 -16.24
N LEU A 173 1.36 -15.93 -16.48
CA LEU A 173 2.74 -16.34 -16.28
C LEU A 173 3.03 -16.73 -14.82
N ARG A 174 2.41 -16.07 -13.85
CA ARG A 174 2.51 -16.45 -12.43
C ARG A 174 1.90 -17.82 -12.19
N LEU A 175 0.71 -18.10 -12.72
CA LEU A 175 0.07 -19.41 -12.58
C LEU A 175 0.93 -20.54 -13.13
N GLU A 176 1.61 -20.32 -14.28
CA GLU A 176 2.53 -21.30 -14.85
C GLU A 176 3.71 -21.59 -13.89
N ARG A 177 4.34 -20.54 -13.35
CA ARG A 177 5.45 -20.69 -12.39
C ARG A 177 5.00 -21.33 -11.08
N LEU A 178 3.81 -21.00 -10.57
CA LEU A 178 3.28 -21.60 -9.34
C LEU A 178 2.91 -23.09 -9.51
N LYS A 179 2.59 -23.54 -10.72
CA LYS A 179 2.36 -24.97 -11.03
C LYS A 179 3.65 -25.78 -11.17
N SER A 180 4.74 -25.12 -11.51
CA SER A 180 6.03 -25.79 -11.68
C SER A 180 6.72 -25.94 -10.33
N THR A 181 7.70 -26.85 -10.25
CA THR A 181 8.60 -26.99 -9.08
C THR A 181 9.79 -26.03 -9.12
N GLN A 182 9.75 -25.05 -10.03
CA GLN A 182 10.84 -24.10 -10.23
C GLN A 182 10.95 -23.09 -9.09
N SER A 183 12.10 -22.43 -9.02
CA SER A 183 12.37 -21.33 -8.11
C SER A 183 11.37 -20.18 -8.29
N LEU A 184 10.74 -19.76 -7.20
CA LEU A 184 9.80 -18.66 -7.16
C LEU A 184 10.50 -17.30 -6.94
N LYS A 185 9.85 -16.23 -7.41
CA LYS A 185 10.23 -14.84 -7.19
C LYS A 185 9.40 -14.27 -6.05
N ILE A 186 10.01 -14.07 -4.90
CA ILE A 186 9.33 -13.71 -3.65
C ILE A 186 9.66 -12.28 -3.26
N GLY A 187 8.64 -11.43 -3.13
CA GLY A 187 8.76 -10.05 -2.67
C GLY A 187 8.61 -9.95 -1.15
N PHE A 188 9.60 -9.41 -0.46
CA PHE A 188 9.54 -9.07 0.97
C PHE A 188 9.43 -7.56 1.14
N PHE A 189 8.37 -7.08 1.79
CA PHE A 189 8.08 -5.66 1.91
C PHE A 189 8.22 -5.16 3.34
N ILE A 190 9.12 -4.21 3.56
CA ILE A 190 9.29 -3.54 4.84
C ILE A 190 8.36 -2.32 4.86
N SER A 191 7.48 -2.26 5.86
CA SER A 191 6.65 -1.07 6.09
C SER A 191 7.51 0.17 6.38
N GLY A 192 7.03 1.36 6.00
CA GLY A 192 7.70 2.63 6.28
C GLY A 192 7.93 2.91 7.77
N ALA A 193 7.19 2.26 8.65
CA ALA A 193 7.36 2.33 10.11
C ALA A 193 8.46 1.39 10.66
N TYR A 194 8.96 0.45 9.87
CA TYR A 194 10.01 -0.51 10.28
C TYR A 194 9.69 -1.26 11.59
N PRO A 195 8.53 -1.94 11.73
CA PRO A 195 8.19 -2.69 12.95
C PRO A 195 9.21 -3.81 13.22
N ARG A 196 9.68 -3.91 14.46
CA ARG A 196 10.70 -4.87 14.84
C ARG A 196 10.31 -6.32 14.56
N ASP A 197 9.08 -6.69 14.95
CA ASP A 197 8.56 -8.06 14.76
C ASP A 197 8.43 -8.44 13.29
N HIS A 198 8.05 -7.48 12.44
CA HIS A 198 8.00 -7.70 10.99
C HIS A 198 9.40 -7.86 10.40
N ILE A 199 10.35 -6.98 10.78
CA ILE A 199 11.74 -7.05 10.31
C ILE A 199 12.37 -8.40 10.66
N GLN A 200 12.17 -8.87 11.89
CA GLN A 200 12.71 -10.14 12.32
C GLN A 200 12.16 -11.31 11.50
N LYS A 201 10.84 -11.34 11.26
CA LYS A 201 10.21 -12.37 10.42
C LYS A 201 10.67 -12.29 8.96
N ILE A 202 10.82 -11.07 8.41
CA ILE A 202 11.36 -10.87 7.07
C ILE A 202 12.77 -11.45 6.95
N ILE A 203 13.66 -11.16 7.90
CA ILE A 203 15.05 -11.66 7.87
C ILE A 203 15.09 -13.19 7.97
N LEU A 204 14.32 -13.77 8.89
CA LEU A 204 14.23 -15.24 9.05
C LEU A 204 13.60 -15.89 7.81
N GLY A 205 12.55 -15.27 7.26
CA GLY A 205 11.87 -15.77 6.06
C GLY A 205 12.76 -15.71 4.82
N ILE A 206 13.51 -14.64 4.62
CA ILE A 206 14.49 -14.53 3.54
C ILE A 206 15.53 -15.64 3.66
N SER A 207 16.11 -15.82 4.85
CA SER A 207 17.09 -16.90 5.10
C SER A 207 16.51 -18.29 4.79
N SER A 208 15.25 -18.53 5.11
CA SER A 208 14.57 -19.81 4.83
C SER A 208 14.36 -20.05 3.34
N VAL A 209 13.77 -19.06 2.63
CA VAL A 209 13.41 -19.25 1.22
C VAL A 209 14.64 -19.31 0.29
N VAL A 210 15.71 -18.58 0.63
CA VAL A 210 16.95 -18.58 -0.15
C VAL A 210 17.65 -19.94 -0.07
N ARG A 211 17.60 -20.62 1.07
CA ARG A 211 18.13 -22.00 1.22
C ARG A 211 17.47 -23.01 0.27
N LEU A 212 16.22 -22.79 -0.10
CA LEU A 212 15.49 -23.61 -1.07
C LEU A 212 15.62 -23.11 -2.52
N GLY A 213 16.55 -22.16 -2.77
CA GLY A 213 16.87 -21.70 -4.11
C GLY A 213 15.89 -20.67 -4.69
N HIS A 214 14.97 -20.12 -3.88
CA HIS A 214 14.06 -19.07 -4.35
C HIS A 214 14.77 -17.73 -4.53
N ARG A 215 14.29 -16.92 -5.49
CA ARG A 215 14.79 -15.57 -5.74
C ARG A 215 14.03 -14.54 -4.91
N VAL A 216 14.75 -13.72 -4.18
CA VAL A 216 14.19 -12.71 -3.26
C VAL A 216 14.32 -11.29 -3.80
N PHE A 217 13.25 -10.52 -3.68
CA PHE A 217 13.22 -9.07 -3.86
C PHE A 217 12.89 -8.43 -2.51
N LEU A 218 13.89 -7.81 -1.86
CA LEU A 218 13.70 -7.11 -0.60
C LEU A 218 13.41 -5.62 -0.86
N PHE A 219 12.16 -5.21 -0.65
CA PHE A 219 11.74 -3.81 -0.71
C PHE A 219 12.01 -3.14 0.63
N ALA A 220 13.19 -2.52 0.74
CA ALA A 220 13.72 -2.03 2.00
C ALA A 220 13.27 -0.59 2.38
N GLY A 221 12.44 0.05 1.54
CA GLY A 221 11.86 1.37 1.80
C GLY A 221 12.73 2.55 1.39
N ILE A 222 12.29 3.75 1.76
CA ILE A 222 12.92 5.01 1.34
C ILE A 222 13.89 5.58 2.39
N ASN A 223 13.85 5.12 3.63
CA ASN A 223 14.73 5.62 4.68
C ASN A 223 16.08 4.89 4.67
N LYS A 224 17.08 5.48 4.01
CA LYS A 224 18.42 4.90 3.84
C LYS A 224 19.04 4.39 5.15
N ARG A 225 18.97 5.18 6.25
CA ARG A 225 19.56 4.80 7.54
C ARG A 225 18.89 3.57 8.15
N ARG A 226 17.57 3.48 8.08
CA ARG A 226 16.80 2.34 8.61
C ARG A 226 16.99 1.10 7.74
N SER A 227 16.96 1.27 6.42
CA SER A 227 17.24 0.19 5.46
C SER A 227 18.63 -0.41 5.69
N GLN A 228 19.66 0.40 5.86
CA GLN A 228 21.02 -0.07 6.15
C GLN A 228 21.11 -0.93 7.42
N LYS A 229 20.37 -0.56 8.49
CA LYS A 229 20.31 -1.40 9.70
C LYS A 229 19.69 -2.77 9.43
N VAL A 230 18.62 -2.81 8.64
CA VAL A 230 17.99 -4.09 8.27
C VAL A 230 18.93 -4.94 7.42
N LEU A 231 19.64 -4.33 6.46
CA LEU A 231 20.63 -5.03 5.63
C LEU A 231 21.78 -5.59 6.46
N GLN A 232 22.27 -4.85 7.47
CA GLN A 232 23.28 -5.36 8.40
C GLN A 232 22.78 -6.57 9.19
N MET A 233 21.52 -6.53 9.66
CA MET A 233 20.90 -7.68 10.35
C MET A 233 20.75 -8.88 9.40
N LEU A 234 20.32 -8.66 8.17
CA LEU A 234 20.19 -9.70 7.14
C LEU A 234 21.55 -10.33 6.83
N ASN A 235 22.58 -9.51 6.60
CA ASN A 235 23.94 -9.99 6.34
C ASN A 235 24.50 -10.82 7.50
N ARG A 236 24.23 -10.44 8.76
CA ARG A 236 24.61 -11.25 9.92
C ARG A 236 23.90 -12.61 9.93
N GLN A 237 22.61 -12.64 9.58
CA GLN A 237 21.83 -13.87 9.50
C GLN A 237 22.32 -14.79 8.38
N LEU A 238 22.82 -14.23 7.28
CA LEU A 238 23.29 -14.96 6.10
C LEU A 238 24.79 -15.27 6.11
N LYS A 239 25.57 -14.79 7.10
CA LYS A 239 27.04 -14.94 7.12
C LYS A 239 27.54 -16.37 6.90
N ASN A 240 26.77 -17.35 7.34
CA ASN A 240 27.08 -18.78 7.14
C ASN A 240 26.49 -19.36 5.84
N GLN A 241 25.97 -18.50 4.95
CA GLN A 241 25.24 -18.87 3.73
C GLN A 241 25.74 -18.05 2.52
N ASN A 242 27.03 -17.78 2.42
CA ASN A 242 27.64 -16.88 1.40
C ASN A 242 27.31 -17.26 -0.06
N SER A 243 26.97 -18.51 -0.33
CA SER A 243 26.60 -18.98 -1.68
C SER A 243 25.24 -18.45 -2.17
N PHE A 244 24.40 -17.86 -1.31
CA PHE A 244 23.03 -17.44 -1.64
C PHE A 244 22.85 -15.93 -1.87
N LEU A 245 23.87 -15.11 -1.63
CA LEU A 245 23.81 -13.64 -1.81
C LEU A 245 23.37 -13.20 -3.23
N PRO A 246 23.76 -13.89 -4.33
CA PRO A 246 23.34 -13.51 -5.68
C PRO A 246 21.82 -13.63 -5.93
N THR A 247 21.08 -14.36 -5.08
CA THR A 247 19.64 -14.57 -5.24
C THR A 247 18.78 -13.47 -4.61
N ILE A 248 19.40 -12.48 -3.91
CA ILE A 248 18.69 -11.40 -3.21
C ILE A 248 18.92 -10.07 -3.93
N ALA A 249 17.87 -9.53 -4.53
CA ALA A 249 17.86 -8.18 -5.06
C ALA A 249 17.28 -7.21 -4.02
N ILE A 250 18.05 -6.17 -3.67
CA ILE A 250 17.65 -5.15 -2.69
C ILE A 250 17.14 -3.93 -3.43
N ILE A 251 15.89 -3.54 -3.15
CA ILE A 251 15.24 -2.36 -3.69
C ILE A 251 15.14 -1.32 -2.57
N GLN A 252 15.95 -0.28 -2.68
CA GLN A 252 15.99 0.87 -1.76
C GLN A 252 16.31 2.13 -2.55
N ASP A 253 15.55 3.19 -2.32
CA ASP A 253 15.84 4.51 -2.87
C ASP A 253 15.35 5.59 -1.90
N SER A 254 16.13 6.66 -1.72
CA SER A 254 15.71 7.81 -0.89
C SER A 254 14.68 8.69 -1.60
N ASN A 255 14.62 8.61 -2.92
CA ASN A 255 13.60 9.27 -3.72
C ASN A 255 12.37 8.35 -3.80
N ARG A 256 11.25 8.83 -3.25
CA ARG A 256 9.98 8.10 -3.21
C ARG A 256 9.48 7.70 -4.61
N PHE A 257 9.62 8.58 -5.60
CA PHE A 257 9.12 8.31 -6.95
C PHE A 257 9.92 7.20 -7.65
N TYR A 258 11.24 7.20 -7.50
CA TYR A 258 12.10 6.13 -8.03
C TYR A 258 11.84 4.81 -7.31
N TYR A 259 11.70 4.84 -5.99
CA TYR A 259 11.35 3.64 -5.21
C TYR A 259 10.02 3.05 -5.67
N GLN A 260 8.97 3.87 -5.80
CA GLN A 260 7.65 3.43 -6.24
C GLN A 260 7.66 2.92 -7.67
N ARG A 261 8.41 3.54 -8.58
CA ARG A 261 8.60 3.06 -9.95
C ARG A 261 9.19 1.66 -9.96
N ARG A 262 10.23 1.41 -9.16
CA ARG A 262 10.86 0.07 -9.02
C ARG A 262 9.89 -0.98 -8.49
N ILE A 263 9.05 -0.63 -7.51
CA ILE A 263 7.97 -1.52 -7.04
C ILE A 263 7.05 -1.88 -8.22
N ASN A 264 6.53 -0.90 -8.95
CA ASN A 264 5.59 -1.12 -10.05
C ASN A 264 6.19 -1.99 -11.17
N GLU A 265 7.47 -1.82 -11.48
CA GLU A 265 8.17 -2.65 -12.47
C GLU A 265 8.28 -4.12 -12.03
N LEU A 266 8.47 -4.37 -10.74
CA LEU A 266 8.72 -5.71 -10.22
C LEU A 266 7.46 -6.46 -9.80
N LEU A 267 6.37 -5.78 -9.41
CA LEU A 267 5.13 -6.42 -8.95
C LEU A 267 4.57 -7.45 -9.93
N SER A 268 4.62 -7.16 -11.23
CA SER A 268 4.16 -8.08 -12.27
C SER A 268 4.99 -9.36 -12.35
N ALA A 269 6.26 -9.30 -11.92
CA ALA A 269 7.18 -10.44 -11.95
C ALA A 269 7.12 -11.32 -10.70
N LEU A 270 6.53 -10.84 -9.59
CA LEU A 270 6.47 -11.59 -8.34
C LEU A 270 5.50 -12.77 -8.46
N ASP A 271 5.85 -13.88 -7.81
CA ASP A 271 5.02 -15.06 -7.69
C ASP A 271 4.23 -15.07 -6.39
N LEU A 272 4.84 -14.57 -5.32
CA LEU A 272 4.17 -14.35 -4.04
C LEU A 272 4.85 -13.20 -3.28
N MET A 273 4.19 -12.69 -2.24
CA MET A 273 4.76 -11.65 -1.38
C MET A 273 4.59 -11.94 0.11
N VAL A 274 5.53 -11.40 0.90
CA VAL A 274 5.51 -11.35 2.36
C VAL A 274 5.42 -9.89 2.75
N ALA A 275 4.29 -9.46 3.29
CA ALA A 275 4.00 -8.04 3.45
C ALA A 275 3.04 -7.74 4.61
N PRO A 276 3.03 -6.50 5.15
CA PRO A 276 1.96 -6.02 6.00
C PRO A 276 0.67 -5.82 5.19
N THR A 277 -0.49 -5.84 5.87
CA THR A 277 -1.82 -5.74 5.26
C THR A 277 -2.28 -4.29 5.09
N HIS A 278 -1.58 -3.53 4.26
CA HIS A 278 -1.91 -2.15 3.86
C HIS A 278 -2.18 -2.12 2.35
N GLU A 279 -1.57 -1.20 1.60
CA GLU A 279 -1.64 -1.14 0.13
C GLU A 279 -1.31 -2.47 -0.57
N HIS A 280 -0.55 -3.34 0.08
CA HIS A 280 -0.23 -4.69 -0.39
C HIS A 280 -1.48 -5.58 -0.56
N THR A 281 -2.54 -5.31 0.21
CA THR A 281 -3.84 -5.97 0.07
C THR A 281 -4.47 -5.69 -1.30
N THR A 282 -4.39 -4.43 -1.74
CA THR A 282 -4.86 -4.02 -3.08
C THR A 282 -4.05 -4.70 -4.18
N TRP A 283 -2.73 -4.85 -4.01
CA TRP A 283 -1.88 -5.55 -4.98
C TRP A 283 -2.16 -7.05 -5.01
N ALA A 284 -2.30 -7.68 -3.85
CA ALA A 284 -2.63 -9.10 -3.75
C ALA A 284 -3.92 -9.42 -4.51
N LEU A 285 -4.99 -8.72 -4.18
CA LEU A 285 -6.31 -8.93 -4.75
C LEU A 285 -6.40 -8.50 -6.22
N GLY A 286 -5.80 -7.36 -6.57
CA GLY A 286 -5.88 -6.83 -7.92
C GLY A 286 -5.03 -7.55 -8.93
N LEU A 287 -3.86 -8.06 -8.52
CA LEU A 287 -2.91 -8.74 -9.40
C LEU A 287 -2.88 -10.26 -9.21
N GLY A 288 -3.64 -10.82 -8.26
CA GLY A 288 -3.65 -12.23 -7.94
C GLY A 288 -2.29 -12.72 -7.41
N ILE A 289 -1.64 -11.94 -6.53
CA ILE A 289 -0.36 -12.31 -5.92
C ILE A 289 -0.64 -12.95 -4.56
N PRO A 290 -0.41 -14.26 -4.34
CA PRO A 290 -0.49 -14.86 -3.02
C PRO A 290 0.33 -14.09 -1.99
N ILE A 291 -0.21 -13.88 -0.78
CA ILE A 291 0.43 -13.07 0.24
C ILE A 291 0.57 -13.83 1.57
N PHE A 292 1.77 -13.76 2.16
CA PHE A 292 1.98 -14.08 3.58
C PHE A 292 1.87 -12.80 4.39
N SER A 293 0.78 -12.67 5.14
CA SER A 293 0.49 -11.48 5.94
C SER A 293 1.31 -11.44 7.22
N LEU A 294 2.11 -10.39 7.41
CA LEU A 294 2.95 -10.20 8.59
C LEU A 294 2.15 -9.83 9.83
N PHE A 295 2.36 -10.55 10.92
CA PHE A 295 1.80 -10.28 12.24
C PHE A 295 2.87 -9.73 13.21
N PRO A 296 2.46 -8.92 14.24
CA PRO A 296 1.09 -8.49 14.53
C PRO A 296 0.55 -7.52 13.48
N LEU A 297 -0.78 -7.47 13.32
CA LEU A 297 -1.44 -6.48 12.46
C LEU A 297 -1.30 -5.08 13.08
N ILE A 298 -0.75 -4.13 12.34
CA ILE A 298 -0.39 -2.80 12.84
C ILE A 298 -1.13 -1.71 12.07
N GLY A 299 -1.76 -0.78 12.79
CA GLY A 299 -2.48 0.35 12.22
C GLY A 299 -3.98 0.13 12.09
N SER A 300 -4.71 1.21 11.77
CA SER A 300 -6.18 1.23 11.74
C SER A 300 -6.78 0.43 10.57
N TYR A 301 -6.03 0.24 9.51
CA TYR A 301 -6.45 -0.45 8.28
C TYR A 301 -6.19 -1.97 8.32
N ALA A 302 -5.19 -2.41 9.09
CA ALA A 302 -4.59 -3.71 8.91
C ALA A 302 -5.54 -4.89 9.17
N GLU A 303 -6.41 -4.81 10.19
CA GLU A 303 -7.34 -5.89 10.50
C GLU A 303 -8.43 -6.06 9.46
N GLU A 304 -9.03 -4.96 9.01
CA GLU A 304 -10.09 -5.01 8.01
C GLU A 304 -9.52 -5.45 6.65
N ASN A 305 -8.35 -4.92 6.26
CA ASN A 305 -7.63 -5.37 5.07
C ASN A 305 -7.29 -6.88 5.14
N TYR A 306 -6.87 -7.38 6.30
CA TYR A 306 -6.59 -8.81 6.49
C TYR A 306 -7.85 -9.67 6.31
N LYS A 307 -9.03 -9.20 6.78
CA LYS A 307 -10.30 -9.89 6.54
C LYS A 307 -10.60 -10.02 5.05
N PHE A 308 -10.42 -8.96 4.25
CA PHE A 308 -10.58 -9.04 2.79
C PHE A 308 -9.69 -10.10 2.15
N LEU A 309 -8.44 -10.24 2.62
CA LEU A 309 -7.52 -11.27 2.16
C LEU A 309 -7.96 -12.69 2.56
N LEU A 310 -8.47 -12.86 3.78
CA LEU A 310 -9.02 -14.14 4.27
C LEU A 310 -10.27 -14.54 3.49
N ASP A 311 -11.23 -13.62 3.32
CA ASP A 311 -12.48 -13.85 2.59
C ASP A 311 -12.22 -14.19 1.11
N ALA A 312 -11.14 -13.64 0.56
CA ALA A 312 -10.66 -13.98 -0.77
C ALA A 312 -9.80 -15.27 -0.80
N ARG A 313 -9.45 -15.86 0.33
CA ARG A 313 -8.57 -17.05 0.43
C ARG A 313 -7.25 -16.89 -0.34
N ILE A 314 -6.65 -15.68 -0.28
CA ILE A 314 -5.39 -15.35 -0.97
C ILE A 314 -4.21 -15.19 -0.01
N THR A 315 -4.44 -15.33 1.30
CA THR A 315 -3.42 -15.10 2.32
C THR A 315 -3.16 -16.31 3.21
N GLN A 316 -1.91 -16.37 3.68
CA GLN A 316 -1.49 -17.18 4.83
C GLN A 316 -0.91 -16.25 5.92
N PRO A 317 -1.20 -16.48 7.21
CA PRO A 317 -0.65 -15.66 8.28
C PRO A 317 0.80 -16.03 8.59
N LEU A 318 1.69 -15.06 8.64
CA LEU A 318 3.05 -15.24 9.16
C LEU A 318 3.11 -14.75 10.63
N MET A 319 2.61 -15.57 11.55
CA MET A 319 2.35 -15.16 12.93
C MET A 319 3.61 -15.13 13.80
N THR A 320 4.46 -16.17 13.72
CA THR A 320 5.58 -16.37 14.64
C THR A 320 6.94 -16.38 13.92
N ASN A 321 8.01 -16.21 14.70
CA ASN A 321 9.36 -16.37 14.18
C ASN A 321 9.64 -17.82 13.76
N SER A 322 9.00 -18.81 14.38
CA SER A 322 9.09 -20.22 13.97
C SER A 322 8.49 -20.41 12.58
N CYS A 323 7.30 -19.86 12.31
CA CYS A 323 6.72 -19.90 10.95
C CYS A 323 7.65 -19.23 9.93
N ALA A 324 8.30 -18.13 10.31
CA ALA A 324 9.23 -17.44 9.41
C ALA A 324 10.51 -18.24 9.14
N LYS A 325 11.04 -18.97 10.13
CA LYS A 325 12.20 -19.86 9.95
C LYS A 325 11.91 -21.02 9.02
N ASN A 326 10.66 -21.47 8.95
CA ASN A 326 10.20 -22.59 8.13
C ASN A 326 9.43 -22.12 6.88
N LEU A 327 9.55 -20.83 6.52
CA LEU A 327 8.74 -20.24 5.43
C LEU A 327 9.02 -20.93 4.09
N GLY A 328 10.26 -21.30 3.82
CA GLY A 328 10.62 -22.00 2.59
C GLY A 328 9.93 -23.35 2.46
N GLU A 329 9.95 -24.14 3.52
CA GLU A 329 9.28 -25.45 3.60
C GLU A 329 7.75 -25.30 3.48
N ILE A 330 7.18 -24.29 4.14
CA ILE A 330 5.75 -23.96 4.01
C ILE A 330 5.40 -23.61 2.56
N ILE A 331 6.18 -22.76 1.90
CA ILE A 331 5.97 -22.39 0.50
C ILE A 331 6.08 -23.62 -0.41
N TYR A 332 7.08 -24.48 -0.19
CA TYR A 332 7.25 -25.72 -0.95
C TYR A 332 6.02 -26.63 -0.87
N GLU A 333 5.49 -26.86 0.33
CA GLU A 333 4.28 -27.68 0.52
C GLU A 333 3.04 -27.05 -0.12
N LEU A 334 2.87 -25.73 0.00
CA LEU A 334 1.76 -25.00 -0.63
C LEU A 334 1.87 -24.95 -2.16
N GLN A 335 3.08 -24.99 -2.70
CA GLN A 335 3.32 -25.12 -4.15
C GLN A 335 2.98 -26.52 -4.62
N LYS A 336 3.52 -27.54 -3.95
CA LYS A 336 3.34 -28.97 -4.26
C LYS A 336 1.86 -29.39 -4.26
N ASN A 337 1.07 -28.93 -3.30
CA ASN A 337 -0.35 -29.27 -3.19
C ASN A 337 -1.28 -28.33 -3.99
N GLY A 338 -0.75 -27.38 -4.77
CA GLY A 338 -1.53 -26.47 -5.63
C GLY A 338 -2.22 -25.33 -4.89
N THR A 339 -2.00 -25.17 -3.58
CA THR A 339 -2.64 -24.10 -2.79
C THR A 339 -2.22 -22.70 -3.28
N LEU A 340 -0.95 -22.48 -3.65
CA LEU A 340 -0.51 -21.19 -4.18
C LEU A 340 -1.21 -20.81 -5.50
N VAL A 341 -1.48 -21.81 -6.35
CA VAL A 341 -2.26 -21.62 -7.60
C VAL A 341 -3.69 -21.21 -7.27
N SER A 342 -4.31 -21.88 -6.31
CA SER A 342 -5.67 -21.57 -5.85
C SER A 342 -5.74 -20.17 -5.26
N MET A 343 -4.78 -19.77 -4.43
CA MET A 343 -4.67 -18.42 -3.88
C MET A 343 -4.58 -17.35 -4.99
N ALA A 344 -3.73 -17.56 -6.00
CA ALA A 344 -3.60 -16.63 -7.11
C ALA A 344 -4.88 -16.49 -7.93
N LYS A 345 -5.61 -17.58 -8.16
CA LYS A 345 -6.91 -17.59 -8.85
C LYS A 345 -7.99 -16.88 -8.06
N ASN A 346 -8.01 -17.06 -6.75
CA ASN A 346 -9.01 -16.46 -5.86
C ASN A 346 -8.90 -14.94 -5.76
N GLY A 347 -7.71 -14.37 -5.96
CA GLY A 347 -7.50 -12.92 -5.92
C GLY A 347 -7.84 -12.23 -7.23
N PHE A 348 -7.27 -12.70 -8.34
CA PHE A 348 -7.39 -12.05 -9.63
C PHE A 348 -8.83 -12.08 -10.18
N GLY A 349 -9.30 -10.93 -10.67
CA GLY A 349 -10.64 -10.80 -11.28
C GLY A 349 -11.78 -10.66 -10.27
N LYS A 350 -11.53 -10.76 -8.95
CA LYS A 350 -12.55 -10.58 -7.92
C LYS A 350 -13.08 -9.15 -7.83
N TYR A 351 -12.21 -8.17 -8.10
CA TYR A 351 -12.53 -6.75 -8.06
C TYR A 351 -12.03 -6.05 -9.33
N PRO A 352 -12.73 -5.00 -9.81
CA PRO A 352 -12.22 -4.14 -10.87
C PRO A 352 -10.90 -3.49 -10.45
N ILE A 353 -9.93 -3.43 -11.35
CA ILE A 353 -8.54 -2.94 -11.08
C ILE A 353 -8.23 -1.61 -11.77
N ASP A 354 -9.17 -1.04 -12.49
CA ASP A 354 -9.08 0.21 -13.23
C ASP A 354 -9.44 1.46 -12.38
N GLY A 355 -9.39 1.32 -11.06
CA GLY A 355 -9.83 2.34 -10.11
C GLY A 355 -9.14 3.69 -10.26
N ALA A 356 -7.86 3.71 -10.65
CA ALA A 356 -7.16 4.97 -10.93
C ALA A 356 -7.76 5.71 -12.14
N ILE A 357 -8.08 5.00 -13.22
CA ILE A 357 -8.70 5.57 -14.42
C ILE A 357 -10.10 6.08 -14.10
N LYS A 358 -10.95 5.27 -13.46
CA LYS A 358 -12.31 5.67 -13.07
C LYS A 358 -12.32 6.86 -12.10
N SER A 359 -11.34 6.92 -11.19
CA SER A 359 -11.17 8.08 -10.31
C SER A 359 -10.87 9.35 -11.09
N ALA A 360 -9.96 9.28 -12.06
CA ALA A 360 -9.60 10.42 -12.92
C ALA A 360 -10.79 10.86 -13.78
N GLU A 361 -11.52 9.92 -14.40
CA GLU A 361 -12.74 10.21 -15.19
C GLU A 361 -13.80 10.90 -14.34
N ALA A 362 -14.03 10.45 -13.10
CA ALA A 362 -15.00 11.05 -12.21
C ALA A 362 -14.64 12.51 -11.86
N VAL A 363 -13.35 12.76 -11.59
CA VAL A 363 -12.85 14.12 -11.33
C VAL A 363 -12.99 15.01 -12.57
N PHE A 364 -12.72 14.48 -13.77
CA PHE A 364 -12.84 15.25 -15.03
C PHE A 364 -14.28 15.62 -15.39
N LYS A 365 -15.22 14.68 -15.14
CA LYS A 365 -16.67 14.91 -15.40
C LYS A 365 -17.29 15.94 -14.44
N SER A 366 -16.69 16.16 -13.28
CA SER A 366 -17.18 17.13 -12.32
C SER A 366 -16.68 18.54 -12.71
N LYS A 367 -17.44 19.22 -13.58
CA LYS A 367 -17.18 20.64 -13.84
C LYS A 367 -17.26 21.44 -12.53
N ARG A 368 -16.46 22.50 -12.44
CA ARG A 368 -16.62 23.50 -11.38
C ARG A 368 -18.00 24.13 -11.54
N THR A 369 -18.92 23.87 -10.62
CA THR A 369 -20.16 24.63 -10.44
C THR A 369 -19.85 25.89 -9.69
#